data_425d0805b0c02d9577a007ecb5d9d86b
#
_entry.id   425d0805b0c02d9577a007ecb5d9d86b
#
_cell.length_a   1.000
_cell.length_b   1.000
_cell.length_c   1.000
_cell.angle_alpha   90.00
_cell.angle_beta   90.00
_cell.angle_gamma   90.00
#
_symmetry.space_group_name_H-M   'P 1'
#
loop_
_entity.id
_entity.type
_entity.pdbx_description
1 polymer ?
#
loop_
_entity_poly.entity_id
_entity_poly.type
_entity_poly.pdbx_seq_one_letter_code
_entity_poly.pdbx_strand_id
1 'polypeptide(L)'
;MLYPSNDLRRGRRRLEEIEEISIIDDLTWDNEYKCFFICVSVQLDKEYPQFPTITKWYITIDSSYPLGEISIYPSNSNGINCTFPHQLNNYFIAKNNLWRLGKICLDFSLRNLGMRSPEKEPFTTDERLFWHAKRAVMWIQCAAKNELVSPGDYFELPDYTS
;
A
#
# COMPACT_ATOMS: atom_id res chain seq x y z
N MET A 1 12.15 -12.41 -18.75
CA MET A 1 11.14 -12.45 -17.69
C MET A 1 11.73 -13.03 -16.42
N LEU A 2 11.55 -12.38 -15.30
CA LEU A 2 12.00 -12.87 -14.01
C LEU A 2 10.85 -13.60 -13.31
N TYR A 3 11.15 -14.70 -12.64
CA TYR A 3 10.17 -15.44 -11.85
C TYR A 3 10.33 -15.13 -10.37
N PRO A 4 9.22 -15.11 -9.60
CA PRO A 4 9.30 -14.86 -8.16
C PRO A 4 10.13 -15.93 -7.45
N SER A 5 10.92 -15.52 -6.47
CA SER A 5 11.66 -16.45 -5.61
C SER A 5 10.69 -17.19 -4.69
N ASN A 6 11.18 -18.27 -4.08
CA ASN A 6 10.39 -18.99 -3.06
C ASN A 6 10.07 -18.07 -1.87
N ASP A 7 11.01 -17.21 -1.49
CA ASP A 7 10.79 -16.25 -0.41
C ASP A 7 9.63 -15.30 -0.73
N LEU A 8 9.61 -14.75 -1.95
CA LEU A 8 8.55 -13.86 -2.36
C LEU A 8 7.19 -14.59 -2.42
N ARG A 9 7.16 -15.81 -2.90
CA ARG A 9 5.93 -16.62 -2.92
C ARG A 9 5.40 -16.89 -1.52
N ARG A 10 6.27 -17.13 -0.55
CA ARG A 10 5.87 -17.32 0.84
C ARG A 10 5.29 -16.04 1.43
N GLY A 11 5.95 -14.91 1.21
CA GLY A 11 5.42 -13.61 1.66
C GLY A 11 4.07 -13.30 1.03
N ARG A 12 3.94 -13.54 -0.27
CA ARG A 12 2.69 -13.32 -0.99
C ARG A 12 1.55 -14.17 -0.44
N ARG A 13 1.82 -15.41 -0.05
CA ARG A 13 0.80 -16.32 0.47
C ARG A 13 0.13 -15.78 1.74
N ARG A 14 0.88 -15.03 2.56
CA ARG A 14 0.34 -14.41 3.76
C ARG A 14 -0.71 -13.35 3.49
N LEU A 15 -0.73 -12.77 2.28
CA LEU A 15 -1.75 -11.77 1.93
C LEU A 15 -3.16 -12.36 1.95
N GLU A 16 -3.32 -13.64 1.74
CA GLU A 16 -4.62 -14.32 1.78
C GLU A 16 -5.22 -14.35 3.19
N GLU A 17 -4.43 -14.08 4.22
CA GLU A 17 -4.90 -14.01 5.60
C GLU A 17 -5.48 -12.65 5.96
N ILE A 18 -5.36 -11.65 5.09
CA ILE A 18 -5.90 -10.30 5.33
C ILE A 18 -7.30 -10.24 4.73
N GLU A 19 -8.30 -10.17 5.61
CA GLU A 19 -9.70 -10.26 5.23
C GLU A 19 -10.13 -9.14 4.26
N GLU A 20 -9.62 -7.93 4.45
CA GLU A 20 -9.99 -6.77 3.66
C GLU A 20 -9.39 -6.79 2.25
N ILE A 21 -8.42 -7.65 1.98
CA ILE A 21 -7.69 -7.68 0.71
C ILE A 21 -8.17 -8.84 -0.16
N SER A 22 -8.41 -8.52 -1.44
CA SER A 22 -8.59 -9.52 -2.49
C SER A 22 -7.53 -9.33 -3.56
N ILE A 23 -6.87 -10.40 -3.97
CA ILE A 23 -5.85 -10.33 -5.02
C ILE A 23 -6.55 -10.35 -6.37
N ILE A 24 -6.30 -9.32 -7.18
CA ILE A 24 -6.87 -9.17 -8.53
C ILE A 24 -5.89 -9.71 -9.56
N ASP A 25 -4.65 -9.23 -9.53
CA ASP A 25 -3.56 -9.73 -10.38
C ASP A 25 -2.41 -10.17 -9.48
N ASP A 26 -2.04 -11.44 -9.62
CA ASP A 26 -0.98 -12.04 -8.82
C ASP A 26 0.40 -11.58 -9.27
N LEU A 27 1.44 -12.01 -8.57
CA LEU A 27 2.83 -11.60 -8.80
C LEU A 27 3.16 -11.56 -10.29
N THR A 28 3.54 -10.37 -10.76
CA THR A 28 3.89 -10.10 -12.14
C THR A 28 5.18 -9.29 -12.17
N TRP A 29 6.09 -9.65 -13.07
CA TRP A 29 7.32 -8.89 -13.26
C TRP A 29 7.06 -7.68 -14.15
N ASP A 30 7.49 -6.51 -13.72
CA ASP A 30 7.47 -5.30 -14.52
C ASP A 30 8.87 -5.01 -15.05
N ASN A 31 9.01 -5.08 -16.36
CA ASN A 31 10.31 -4.96 -17.01
C ASN A 31 10.85 -3.52 -17.03
N GLU A 32 9.96 -2.54 -16.94
CA GLU A 32 10.35 -1.13 -16.95
C GLU A 32 10.85 -0.69 -15.59
N TYR A 33 10.09 -0.97 -14.53
CA TYR A 33 10.45 -0.58 -13.16
C TYR A 33 11.35 -1.60 -12.49
N LYS A 34 11.59 -2.76 -13.14
CA LYS A 34 12.47 -3.82 -12.61
C LYS A 34 12.06 -4.29 -11.21
N CYS A 35 10.78 -4.53 -11.05
CA CYS A 35 10.23 -5.04 -9.79
C CYS A 35 9.06 -5.97 -10.06
N PHE A 36 8.67 -6.73 -9.05
CA PHE A 36 7.40 -7.45 -9.07
C PHE A 36 6.28 -6.53 -8.59
N PHE A 37 5.07 -6.80 -9.04
CA PHE A 37 3.90 -6.14 -8.49
C PHE A 37 2.75 -7.12 -8.29
N ILE A 38 1.86 -6.77 -7.37
CA ILE A 38 0.59 -7.44 -7.13
C ILE A 38 -0.49 -6.37 -7.18
N CYS A 39 -1.60 -6.65 -7.86
CA CYS A 39 -2.76 -5.78 -7.81
C CYS A 39 -3.77 -6.35 -6.83
N VAL A 40 -4.21 -5.51 -5.90
CA VAL A 40 -5.19 -5.91 -4.88
C VAL A 40 -6.33 -4.91 -4.85
N SER A 41 -7.51 -5.38 -4.42
CA SER A 41 -8.59 -4.50 -3.98
C SER A 41 -8.65 -4.54 -2.46
N VAL A 42 -8.99 -3.39 -1.86
CA VAL A 42 -9.19 -3.27 -0.42
C VAL A 42 -10.62 -2.84 -0.19
N GLN A 43 -11.34 -3.59 0.63
CA GLN A 43 -12.73 -3.32 0.95
C GLN A 43 -12.85 -2.78 2.36
N LEU A 44 -13.56 -1.65 2.49
CA LEU A 44 -13.88 -1.07 3.78
C LEU A 44 -15.08 -1.78 4.42
N ASP A 45 -15.21 -1.62 5.73
CA ASP A 45 -16.27 -2.25 6.52
C ASP A 45 -17.66 -1.64 6.28
N LYS A 46 -17.72 -0.40 5.81
CA LYS A 46 -18.95 0.34 5.53
C LYS A 46 -18.68 1.43 4.52
N GLU A 47 -19.76 2.12 4.09
CA GLU A 47 -19.63 3.29 3.22
C GLU A 47 -19.17 4.51 4.00
N TYR A 48 -18.30 5.30 3.38
CA TYR A 48 -17.82 6.58 3.90
C TYR A 48 -18.07 7.67 2.85
N PRO A 49 -18.44 8.91 3.27
CA PRO A 49 -18.81 9.96 2.31
C PRO A 49 -17.69 10.39 1.37
N GLN A 50 -16.44 10.28 1.81
CA GLN A 50 -15.29 10.83 1.09
C GLN A 50 -14.32 9.78 0.57
N PHE A 51 -14.66 8.50 0.68
CA PHE A 51 -13.77 7.44 0.27
C PHE A 51 -14.57 6.27 -0.30
N PRO A 52 -14.18 5.73 -1.48
CA PRO A 52 -14.88 4.59 -2.05
C PRO A 52 -14.79 3.36 -1.14
N THR A 53 -15.84 2.57 -1.10
CA THR A 53 -15.89 1.35 -0.29
C THR A 53 -14.87 0.32 -0.75
N ILE A 54 -14.63 0.22 -2.05
CA ILE A 54 -13.64 -0.68 -2.63
C ILE A 54 -12.66 0.15 -3.45
N THR A 55 -11.37 0.01 -3.17
CA THR A 55 -10.31 0.68 -3.91
C THR A 55 -9.25 -0.30 -4.37
N LYS A 56 -8.65 -0.01 -5.50
CA LYS A 56 -7.67 -0.86 -6.15
C LYS A 56 -6.27 -0.28 -5.97
N TRP A 57 -5.31 -1.13 -5.66
CA TRP A 57 -3.94 -0.74 -5.29
C TRP A 57 -2.92 -1.66 -5.92
N TYR A 58 -1.73 -1.12 -6.14
CA TYR A 58 -0.58 -1.89 -6.61
C TYR A 58 0.49 -1.91 -5.53
N ILE A 59 0.97 -3.11 -5.20
CA ILE A 59 2.08 -3.32 -4.28
C ILE A 59 3.29 -3.70 -5.13
N THR A 60 4.33 -2.88 -5.12
CA THR A 60 5.57 -3.18 -5.82
C THR A 60 6.59 -3.75 -4.85
N ILE A 61 7.32 -4.77 -5.29
CA ILE A 61 8.20 -5.55 -4.43
C ILE A 61 9.51 -5.79 -5.17
N ASP A 62 10.62 -5.45 -4.52
CA ASP A 62 11.93 -5.71 -5.08
C ASP A 62 12.21 -7.21 -5.21
N SER A 63 12.97 -7.58 -6.23
CA SER A 63 13.32 -8.98 -6.48
C SER A 63 14.18 -9.61 -5.38
N SER A 64 14.79 -8.80 -4.54
CA SER A 64 15.60 -9.26 -3.41
C SER A 64 14.80 -9.59 -2.15
N TYR A 65 13.45 -9.58 -2.24
CA TYR A 65 12.58 -9.88 -1.09
C TYR A 65 13.12 -11.08 -0.29
N PRO A 66 13.20 -11.02 1.03
CA PRO A 66 12.58 -10.08 1.96
C PRO A 66 13.33 -8.76 2.15
N LEU A 67 14.37 -8.48 1.38
CA LEU A 67 15.07 -7.21 1.38
C LEU A 67 14.57 -6.32 0.23
N GLY A 68 15.11 -5.11 0.14
CA GLY A 68 14.73 -4.17 -0.90
C GLY A 68 13.47 -3.38 -0.58
N GLU A 69 13.00 -2.60 -1.54
CA GLU A 69 11.88 -1.70 -1.33
C GLU A 69 10.54 -2.37 -1.59
N ILE A 70 9.55 -2.08 -0.74
CA ILE A 70 8.15 -2.39 -0.96
C ILE A 70 7.40 -1.07 -0.96
N SER A 71 6.61 -0.82 -2.00
CA SER A 71 5.86 0.42 -2.14
C SER A 71 4.42 0.12 -2.53
N ILE A 72 3.50 1.00 -2.12
CA ILE A 72 2.08 0.82 -2.38
C ILE A 72 1.53 2.08 -3.02
N TYR A 73 0.93 1.91 -4.20
CA TYR A 73 0.42 3.00 -5.02
C TYR A 73 -1.06 2.81 -5.33
N PRO A 74 -1.84 3.89 -5.43
CA PRO A 74 -3.20 3.79 -5.93
C PRO A 74 -3.20 3.30 -7.38
N SER A 75 -4.17 2.46 -7.72
CA SER A 75 -4.39 2.09 -9.12
C SER A 75 -4.86 3.29 -9.92
N ASN A 76 -4.49 3.35 -11.18
CA ASN A 76 -4.99 4.37 -12.09
C ASN A 76 -6.49 4.21 -12.36
N SER A 77 -7.00 2.98 -12.33
CA SER A 77 -8.43 2.69 -12.45
C SER A 77 -8.97 2.16 -11.13
N ASN A 78 -10.09 2.70 -10.68
CA ASN A 78 -10.76 2.29 -9.44
C ASN A 78 -9.91 2.49 -8.17
N GLY A 79 -8.92 3.36 -8.24
CA GLY A 79 -8.13 3.80 -7.10
C GLY A 79 -8.62 5.15 -6.59
N ILE A 80 -7.83 5.78 -5.72
CA ILE A 80 -8.12 7.13 -5.24
C ILE A 80 -7.41 8.16 -6.12
N ASN A 81 -8.04 9.31 -6.32
CA ASN A 81 -7.54 10.37 -7.20
C ASN A 81 -7.01 11.60 -6.47
N CYS A 82 -7.25 11.70 -5.18
CA CYS A 82 -6.78 12.84 -4.38
C CYS A 82 -5.64 12.40 -3.46
N THR A 83 -4.90 13.38 -2.95
CA THR A 83 -3.78 13.14 -2.04
C THR A 83 -4.25 13.32 -0.61
N PHE A 84 -3.97 12.32 0.22
CA PHE A 84 -4.25 12.34 1.65
C PHE A 84 -2.98 12.65 2.44
N PRO A 85 -3.09 13.00 3.75
CA PRO A 85 -1.92 13.07 4.62
C PRO A 85 -1.15 11.74 4.60
N HIS A 86 0.15 11.79 4.78
CA HIS A 86 1.05 10.63 4.72
C HIS A 86 0.99 9.91 3.37
N GLN A 87 0.91 10.70 2.31
CA GLN A 87 0.93 10.20 0.94
C GLN A 87 1.72 11.16 0.06
N LEU A 88 2.52 10.65 -0.86
CA LEU A 88 3.15 11.47 -1.89
C LEU A 88 2.08 12.00 -2.83
N ASN A 89 2.41 13.07 -3.54
CA ASN A 89 1.46 13.71 -4.44
C ASN A 89 0.88 12.70 -5.44
N ASN A 90 -0.45 12.56 -5.41
CA ASN A 90 -1.16 11.53 -6.16
C ASN A 90 -1.56 12.06 -7.55
N TYR A 91 -0.68 11.87 -8.51
CA TYR A 91 -0.96 12.26 -9.89
C TYR A 91 -0.70 11.11 -10.86
N PHE A 92 -1.37 11.19 -12.00
CA PHE A 92 -1.28 10.19 -13.05
C PHE A 92 -0.03 10.40 -13.90
N ILE A 93 0.67 9.30 -14.19
CA ILE A 93 1.70 9.28 -15.23
C ILE A 93 1.31 8.23 -16.27
N ALA A 94 1.43 8.57 -17.54
CA ALA A 94 1.03 7.68 -18.62
C ALA A 94 1.98 6.51 -18.86
N LYS A 95 3.09 6.42 -18.11
CA LYS A 95 4.21 5.54 -18.42
C LYS A 95 3.87 4.05 -18.40
N ASN A 96 3.07 3.58 -17.43
CA ASN A 96 2.69 2.17 -17.38
C ASN A 96 1.18 1.92 -17.39
N ASN A 97 0.35 2.94 -17.28
CA ASN A 97 -1.11 2.86 -17.22
C ASN A 97 -1.67 2.02 -16.06
N LEU A 98 -0.84 1.59 -15.10
CA LEU A 98 -1.28 0.72 -14.02
C LEU A 98 -1.51 1.50 -12.74
N TRP A 99 -0.50 2.18 -12.23
CA TRP A 99 -0.62 2.89 -10.96
C TRP A 99 -0.25 4.36 -11.07
N ARG A 100 -0.75 5.13 -10.09
CA ARG A 100 -0.46 6.54 -9.94
C ARG A 100 0.74 6.71 -9.01
N LEU A 101 1.38 7.89 -9.01
CA LEU A 101 2.56 8.15 -8.20
C LEU A 101 2.29 8.42 -6.72
N GLY A 102 1.04 8.36 -6.29
CA GLY A 102 0.64 8.63 -4.91
C GLY A 102 1.02 7.52 -3.93
N LYS A 103 2.31 7.25 -3.79
CA LYS A 103 2.81 6.26 -2.83
C LYS A 103 2.37 6.63 -1.42
N ILE A 104 1.75 5.69 -0.71
CA ILE A 104 1.36 5.91 0.67
C ILE A 104 2.54 5.68 1.60
N CYS A 105 2.63 6.52 2.64
CA CYS A 105 3.66 6.41 3.66
C CYS A 105 3.14 5.60 4.83
N LEU A 106 3.74 4.44 5.07
CA LEU A 106 3.29 3.53 6.13
C LEU A 106 3.98 3.80 7.46
N ASP A 107 4.89 4.77 7.50
CA ASP A 107 5.59 5.19 8.71
C ASP A 107 4.80 6.30 9.42
N PHE A 108 3.60 5.98 9.85
CA PHE A 108 2.74 6.90 10.60
C PHE A 108 2.39 6.28 11.95
N SER A 109 2.14 7.16 12.93
CA SER A 109 1.81 6.69 14.27
C SER A 109 0.38 6.16 14.33
N LEU A 110 0.24 4.94 14.82
CA LEU A 110 -1.07 4.32 15.07
C LEU A 110 -1.54 4.50 16.50
N ARG A 111 -0.70 5.06 17.40
CA ARG A 111 -1.05 5.23 18.82
C ARG A 111 -2.27 6.10 19.02
N ASN A 112 -2.32 7.20 18.30
CA ASN A 112 -3.40 8.17 18.44
C ASN A 112 -4.72 7.67 17.84
N LEU A 113 -4.69 6.56 17.14
CA LEU A 113 -5.85 5.99 16.46
C LEU A 113 -6.42 4.78 17.17
N GLY A 114 -5.84 4.41 18.33
CA GLY A 114 -6.27 3.25 19.09
C GLY A 114 -5.96 1.92 18.43
N MET A 115 -5.22 1.93 17.34
CA MET A 115 -4.83 0.73 16.62
C MET A 115 -3.52 0.17 17.15
N ARG A 116 -3.37 -1.14 17.10
CA ARG A 116 -2.15 -1.83 17.49
C ARG A 116 -1.55 -2.56 16.31
N SER A 117 -0.30 -2.23 16.02
CA SER A 117 0.53 -2.94 15.03
C SER A 117 1.96 -2.86 15.53
N PRO A 118 2.80 -3.86 15.24
CA PRO A 118 4.23 -3.69 15.46
C PRO A 118 4.69 -2.45 14.71
N GLU A 119 5.23 -1.46 15.43
CA GLU A 119 5.68 -0.22 14.80
C GLU A 119 6.94 -0.44 13.98
N LYS A 120 7.73 -1.44 14.36
CA LYS A 120 8.98 -1.73 13.68
C LYS A 120 8.76 -2.71 12.55
N GLU A 121 9.22 -2.34 11.37
CA GLU A 121 9.15 -3.19 10.18
C GLU A 121 9.98 -4.47 10.38
N PRO A 122 9.37 -5.65 10.23
CA PRO A 122 10.12 -6.90 10.23
C PRO A 122 10.83 -7.11 8.89
N PHE A 123 11.91 -7.88 8.90
CA PHE A 123 12.65 -8.20 7.68
C PHE A 123 12.72 -9.71 7.41
N THR A 124 11.73 -10.45 7.89
CA THR A 124 11.61 -11.88 7.64
C THR A 124 10.74 -12.15 6.42
N THR A 125 10.97 -13.29 5.80
CA THR A 125 10.24 -13.73 4.62
C THR A 125 8.73 -13.78 4.85
N ASP A 126 8.29 -14.29 5.99
CA ASP A 126 6.87 -14.48 6.26
C ASP A 126 6.16 -13.20 6.71
N GLU A 127 6.90 -12.24 7.27
CA GLU A 127 6.27 -11.11 7.97
C GLU A 127 6.32 -9.78 7.19
N ARG A 128 7.34 -9.57 6.36
CA ARG A 128 7.58 -8.22 5.82
C ARG A 128 6.47 -7.75 4.88
N LEU A 129 6.11 -8.54 3.88
CA LEU A 129 5.05 -8.16 2.94
C LEU A 129 3.70 -8.08 3.65
N PHE A 130 3.42 -9.00 4.55
CA PHE A 130 2.23 -9.00 5.38
C PHE A 130 2.14 -7.71 6.19
N TRP A 131 3.24 -7.29 6.82
CA TRP A 131 3.29 -6.05 7.59
C TRP A 131 2.95 -4.83 6.73
N HIS A 132 3.55 -4.72 5.54
CA HIS A 132 3.25 -3.63 4.62
C HIS A 132 1.79 -3.61 4.20
N ALA A 133 1.26 -4.76 3.81
CA ALA A 133 -0.13 -4.86 3.37
C ALA A 133 -1.11 -4.55 4.51
N LYS A 134 -0.83 -5.04 5.71
CA LYS A 134 -1.67 -4.78 6.88
C LYS A 134 -1.68 -3.29 7.24
N ARG A 135 -0.53 -2.64 7.23
CA ARG A 135 -0.46 -1.20 7.49
C ARG A 135 -1.12 -0.39 6.38
N ALA A 136 -1.06 -0.86 5.13
CA ALA A 136 -1.78 -0.22 4.04
C ALA A 136 -3.29 -0.25 4.27
N VAL A 137 -3.84 -1.38 4.72
CA VAL A 137 -5.26 -1.47 5.08
C VAL A 137 -5.59 -0.48 6.19
N MET A 138 -4.75 -0.38 7.22
CA MET A 138 -4.94 0.58 8.31
C MET A 138 -4.88 2.02 7.81
N TRP A 139 -3.95 2.33 6.92
CA TRP A 139 -3.85 3.66 6.30
C TRP A 139 -5.14 3.99 5.53
N ILE A 140 -5.66 3.04 4.75
CA ILE A 140 -6.88 3.22 3.95
C ILE A 140 -8.08 3.44 4.88
N GLN A 141 -8.19 2.67 5.96
CA GLN A 141 -9.24 2.84 6.95
C GLN A 141 -9.17 4.22 7.60
N CYS A 142 -7.98 4.68 7.96
CA CYS A 142 -7.79 6.00 8.55
C CYS A 142 -8.09 7.12 7.55
N ALA A 143 -7.71 6.95 6.28
CA ALA A 143 -8.05 7.92 5.23
C ALA A 143 -9.55 8.05 5.08
N ALA A 144 -10.28 6.94 5.06
CA ALA A 144 -11.73 6.93 4.92
C ALA A 144 -12.42 7.62 6.10
N LYS A 145 -11.88 7.47 7.30
CA LYS A 145 -12.41 8.08 8.53
C LYS A 145 -11.91 9.50 8.77
N ASN A 146 -11.04 10.01 7.90
CA ASN A 146 -10.37 11.32 8.07
C ASN A 146 -9.54 11.38 9.36
N GLU A 147 -8.82 10.31 9.67
CA GLU A 147 -8.05 10.14 10.90
C GLU A 147 -6.55 10.00 10.67
N LEU A 148 -6.05 10.35 9.48
CA LEU A 148 -4.62 10.27 9.18
C LEU A 148 -3.80 11.36 9.89
N VAL A 149 -4.45 12.45 10.29
CA VAL A 149 -3.83 13.51 11.10
C VAL A 149 -4.62 13.61 12.39
N SER A 150 -3.96 13.29 13.53
CA SER A 150 -4.57 13.40 14.83
C SER A 150 -4.43 14.82 15.38
N PRO A 151 -5.34 15.27 16.28
CA PRO A 151 -5.18 16.55 16.94
C PRO A 151 -3.82 16.64 17.66
N GLY A 152 -3.06 17.69 17.37
CA GLY A 152 -1.72 17.88 17.94
C GLY A 152 -0.59 17.32 17.12
N ASP A 153 -0.85 16.56 16.08
CA ASP A 153 0.18 16.10 15.15
C ASP A 153 0.63 17.24 14.25
N TYR A 154 1.90 17.19 13.82
CA TYR A 154 2.37 18.10 12.79
C TYR A 154 1.68 17.76 11.48
N PHE A 155 1.25 18.81 10.78
CA PHE A 155 0.71 18.65 9.44
C PHE A 155 1.86 18.43 8.46
N GLU A 156 1.91 17.26 7.86
CA GLU A 156 2.90 16.95 6.83
C GLU A 156 2.30 17.26 5.46
N LEU A 157 2.98 18.12 4.73
CA LEU A 157 2.62 18.37 3.33
C LEU A 157 3.16 17.22 2.47
N PRO A 158 2.43 16.85 1.39
CA PRO A 158 2.97 15.90 0.43
C PRO A 158 4.31 16.36 -0.12
N ASP A 159 5.20 15.42 -0.34
CA ASP A 159 6.51 15.71 -0.91
C ASP A 159 6.37 15.87 -2.43
N TYR A 160 6.61 17.09 -2.90
CA TYR A 160 6.51 17.40 -4.32
C TYR A 160 7.87 17.36 -5.03
N THR A 161 8.94 17.06 -4.31
CA THR A 161 10.30 17.18 -4.86
C THR A 161 10.90 15.87 -5.32
N SER A 162 10.24 14.78 -5.14
CA SER A 162 10.74 13.46 -5.51
C SER A 162 10.79 13.20 -7.01
#